data_86305732098d6568ae7939506267c005
#
_entry.id   86305732098d6568ae7939506267c005
#
_cell.length_a   1.000
_cell.length_b   1.000
_cell.length_c   1.000
_cell.angle_alpha   90.00
_cell.angle_beta   90.00
_cell.angle_gamma   90.00
#
_symmetry.space_group_name_H-M   'P 1'
#
loop_
_entity.id
_entity.type
_entity.pdbx_description
1 polymer ?
#
loop_
_entity_poly.entity_id
_entity_poly.type
_entity_poly.pdbx_seq_one_letter_code
_entity_poly.pdbx_strand_id
1 'polypeptide(L)'
;MEKNNSKKILNYAAISAAILGTADAAGQVIYTDIDDVVIDTADTFLGIDFNDDGIVDINVGLTNFVGGPGATANGSDGTSFNGNGIVGVPASGFYYPSNLSAGVTVDAGSPIITSERGDMYVYACYPNSQWCGEVIDGFLGASFDVMGSTHYGWVRLDVLSNGAGGAGTMIFKDFAFDATPDAAITTGDTGLGFSDQVFEGFNYFVDANNALNLSATTSMDNVTIHNVLGQQVIDRAIDGTSAVIDLSAQQSGLYLVTVTIEGSQKTVKVVR
;
A
#
# COMPACT_ATOMS: atom_id res chain seq x y z
N MET A 1 -24.52 -12.13 -35.53
CA MET A 1 -24.32 -10.85 -34.80
C MET A 1 -23.50 -11.20 -33.56
N GLU A 2 -22.19 -11.18 -33.69
CA GLU A 2 -21.30 -11.38 -32.55
C GLU A 2 -21.37 -10.13 -31.65
N LYS A 3 -21.88 -10.31 -30.43
CA LYS A 3 -21.72 -9.28 -29.39
C LYS A 3 -20.26 -9.28 -28.96
N ASN A 4 -19.53 -8.33 -29.46
CA ASN A 4 -18.19 -8.01 -29.00
C ASN A 4 -18.32 -7.44 -27.56
N ASN A 5 -18.31 -8.30 -26.55
CA ASN A 5 -18.22 -7.89 -25.16
C ASN A 5 -16.77 -7.48 -24.91
N SER A 6 -16.40 -6.27 -25.33
CA SER A 6 -15.11 -5.68 -24.92
C SER A 6 -15.17 -5.47 -23.41
N LYS A 7 -14.40 -6.27 -22.66
CA LYS A 7 -14.13 -6.04 -21.24
C LYS A 7 -13.62 -4.61 -21.09
N LYS A 8 -14.26 -3.81 -20.26
CA LYS A 8 -13.77 -2.46 -19.95
C LYS A 8 -12.66 -2.61 -18.91
N ILE A 9 -11.45 -2.37 -19.33
CA ILE A 9 -10.28 -2.29 -18.45
C ILE A 9 -10.04 -0.82 -18.17
N LEU A 10 -10.03 -0.47 -16.89
CA LEU A 10 -9.62 0.85 -16.42
C LEU A 10 -8.14 0.73 -16.01
N ASN A 11 -7.25 1.37 -16.77
CA ASN A 11 -5.84 1.42 -16.46
C ASN A 11 -5.57 2.67 -15.62
N TYR A 12 -5.04 2.49 -14.44
CA TYR A 12 -4.50 3.56 -13.61
C TYR A 12 -2.98 3.54 -13.72
N ALA A 13 -2.41 4.65 -14.17
CA ALA A 13 -0.98 4.87 -14.12
C ALA A 13 -0.58 5.27 -12.68
N ALA A 14 0.41 4.60 -12.14
CA ALA A 14 0.96 4.94 -10.84
C ALA A 14 1.56 6.35 -10.87
N ILE A 15 1.11 7.23 -9.98
CA ILE A 15 1.77 8.52 -9.74
C ILE A 15 2.84 8.28 -8.69
N SER A 16 4.03 7.89 -9.12
CA SER A 16 5.16 7.71 -8.21
C SER A 16 5.71 9.05 -7.73
N ALA A 17 5.53 9.36 -6.46
CA ALA A 17 6.33 10.37 -5.80
C ALA A 17 7.69 9.75 -5.44
N ALA A 18 8.68 9.88 -6.33
CA ALA A 18 10.03 9.43 -6.05
C ALA A 18 10.61 10.27 -4.91
N ILE A 19 10.62 9.74 -3.70
CA ILE A 19 11.42 10.27 -2.59
C ILE A 19 12.81 9.65 -2.74
N LEU A 20 13.75 10.42 -3.29
CA LEU A 20 15.18 10.06 -3.30
C LEU A 20 15.72 10.20 -1.87
N GLY A 21 15.55 9.18 -1.06
CA GLY A 21 16.22 8.98 0.21
C GLY A 21 17.37 7.99 0.03
N THR A 22 18.56 8.30 0.57
CA THR A 22 19.72 7.41 0.55
C THR A 22 19.41 6.11 1.26
N ALA A 23 19.54 5.01 0.53
CA ALA A 23 19.19 3.67 0.96
C ALA A 23 20.04 3.17 2.14
N ASP A 24 19.38 2.81 3.23
CA ASP A 24 19.74 1.62 4.01
C ASP A 24 18.98 0.43 3.38
N ALA A 25 19.56 -0.77 3.47
CA ALA A 25 19.17 -1.97 2.75
C ALA A 25 17.83 -2.62 3.22
N ALA A 26 16.83 -1.84 3.50
CA ALA A 26 15.43 -2.22 3.55
C ALA A 26 14.82 -1.88 2.19
N GLY A 27 14.01 -2.75 1.62
CA GLY A 27 13.46 -2.60 0.27
C GLY A 27 12.81 -1.23 0.03
N GLN A 28 12.83 -0.80 -1.22
CA GLN A 28 12.22 0.46 -1.60
C GLN A 28 10.75 0.23 -1.93
N VAL A 29 9.87 0.41 -0.97
CA VAL A 29 8.42 0.34 -1.20
C VAL A 29 7.96 1.58 -1.98
N ILE A 30 7.28 1.34 -3.09
CA ILE A 30 6.59 2.36 -3.88
C ILE A 30 5.10 2.21 -3.62
N TYR A 31 4.51 3.22 -3.01
CA TYR A 31 3.10 3.29 -2.66
C TYR A 31 2.34 4.20 -3.61
N THR A 32 1.18 3.76 -4.04
CA THR A 32 0.28 4.50 -4.92
C THR A 32 -1.10 4.59 -4.28
N ASP A 33 -1.45 5.81 -3.86
CA ASP A 33 -2.79 6.19 -3.44
C ASP A 33 -3.59 6.59 -4.68
N ILE A 34 -4.75 5.98 -4.89
CA ILE A 34 -5.64 6.28 -6.01
C ILE A 34 -6.97 6.80 -5.47
N ASP A 35 -7.62 7.69 -6.22
CA ASP A 35 -9.03 7.97 -5.95
C ASP A 35 -9.82 6.64 -5.95
N ASP A 36 -10.67 6.41 -4.96
CA ASP A 36 -11.42 5.17 -4.81
C ASP A 36 -12.11 4.77 -6.13
N VAL A 37 -11.70 3.63 -6.71
CA VAL A 37 -12.29 3.10 -7.94
C VAL A 37 -13.39 2.12 -7.59
N VAL A 38 -14.62 2.47 -7.93
CA VAL A 38 -15.81 1.63 -7.69
C VAL A 38 -16.12 0.80 -8.93
N ILE A 39 -16.15 -0.51 -8.80
CA ILE A 39 -16.62 -1.47 -9.80
C ILE A 39 -17.89 -2.13 -9.29
N ASP A 40 -19.02 -1.86 -9.92
CA ASP A 40 -20.37 -2.39 -9.62
C ASP A 40 -21.05 -3.05 -10.83
N THR A 41 -20.35 -3.11 -11.94
CA THR A 41 -20.84 -3.66 -13.20
C THR A 41 -20.05 -4.92 -13.56
N ALA A 42 -20.77 -6.01 -13.87
CA ALA A 42 -20.17 -7.26 -14.30
C ALA A 42 -19.31 -7.10 -15.58
N ASP A 43 -18.29 -7.94 -15.71
CA ASP A 43 -17.28 -7.92 -16.78
C ASP A 43 -16.48 -6.61 -16.83
N THR A 44 -16.32 -5.96 -15.65
CA THR A 44 -15.49 -4.77 -15.45
C THR A 44 -14.33 -5.10 -14.51
N PHE A 45 -13.13 -4.67 -14.88
CA PHE A 45 -11.89 -4.95 -14.14
C PHE A 45 -11.05 -3.68 -14.02
N LEU A 46 -10.35 -3.56 -12.91
CA LEU A 46 -9.22 -2.65 -12.74
C LEU A 46 -7.94 -3.40 -13.10
N GLY A 47 -7.19 -2.88 -14.06
CA GLY A 47 -5.82 -3.32 -14.33
C GLY A 47 -4.87 -2.62 -13.38
N ILE A 48 -4.13 -3.37 -12.60
CA ILE A 48 -3.07 -2.88 -11.73
C ILE A 48 -1.75 -3.04 -12.48
N ASP A 49 -1.07 -1.94 -12.69
CA ASP A 49 0.28 -1.81 -13.20
C ASP A 49 1.10 -1.28 -12.02
N PHE A 50 1.82 -2.18 -11.34
CA PHE A 50 2.49 -1.82 -10.09
C PHE A 50 3.67 -0.87 -10.31
N ASN A 51 4.39 -1.02 -11.42
CA ASN A 51 5.66 -0.33 -11.71
C ASN A 51 5.52 0.78 -12.74
N ASP A 52 4.29 1.06 -13.24
CA ASP A 52 3.98 2.09 -14.23
C ASP A 52 4.78 1.94 -15.55
N ASP A 53 5.00 0.70 -15.99
CA ASP A 53 5.67 0.43 -17.27
C ASP A 53 4.71 0.38 -18.47
N GLY A 54 3.43 0.54 -18.22
CA GLY A 54 2.34 0.51 -19.20
C GLY A 54 1.83 -0.91 -19.47
N ILE A 55 2.30 -1.91 -18.73
CA ILE A 55 1.85 -3.29 -18.81
C ILE A 55 1.08 -3.64 -17.53
N VAL A 56 -0.17 -4.06 -17.68
CA VAL A 56 -0.98 -4.50 -16.55
C VAL A 56 -0.42 -5.80 -15.99
N ASP A 57 -0.09 -5.82 -14.69
CA ASP A 57 0.42 -7.01 -14.00
C ASP A 57 -0.69 -7.97 -13.61
N ILE A 58 -1.75 -7.44 -12.99
CA ILE A 58 -2.93 -8.20 -12.60
C ILE A 58 -4.22 -7.43 -12.90
N ASN A 59 -5.29 -8.15 -13.19
CA ASN A 59 -6.65 -7.61 -13.28
C ASN A 59 -7.49 -8.11 -12.12
N VAL A 60 -8.20 -7.21 -11.45
CA VAL A 60 -9.12 -7.56 -10.37
C VAL A 60 -10.46 -6.88 -10.63
N GLY A 61 -11.56 -7.61 -10.49
CA GLY A 61 -12.87 -7.05 -10.81
C GLY A 61 -14.01 -8.04 -10.73
N LEU A 62 -15.13 -7.68 -11.33
CA LEU A 62 -16.34 -8.48 -11.35
C LEU A 62 -16.45 -9.27 -12.67
N THR A 63 -16.49 -10.60 -12.56
CA THR A 63 -16.80 -11.51 -13.67
C THR A 63 -18.28 -11.86 -13.67
N ASN A 64 -18.91 -11.90 -14.83
CA ASN A 64 -20.29 -12.35 -14.97
C ASN A 64 -20.35 -13.88 -15.03
N PHE A 65 -21.02 -14.48 -14.05
CA PHE A 65 -21.31 -15.91 -14.00
C PHE A 65 -22.79 -16.19 -14.20
N VAL A 66 -23.16 -17.43 -14.46
CA VAL A 66 -24.56 -17.86 -14.64
C VAL A 66 -25.46 -17.50 -13.45
N GLY A 67 -24.89 -17.45 -12.24
CA GLY A 67 -25.60 -17.15 -10.99
C GLY A 67 -25.49 -15.67 -10.55
N GLY A 68 -24.88 -14.81 -11.35
CA GLY A 68 -24.64 -13.38 -11.04
C GLY A 68 -23.16 -13.01 -10.96
N PRO A 69 -22.84 -11.74 -10.73
CA PRO A 69 -21.47 -11.29 -10.66
C PRO A 69 -20.69 -11.93 -9.52
N GLY A 70 -19.39 -12.16 -9.74
CA GLY A 70 -18.46 -12.62 -8.72
C GLY A 70 -17.15 -11.87 -8.79
N ALA A 71 -16.53 -11.61 -7.65
CA ALA A 71 -15.20 -11.01 -7.55
C ALA A 71 -14.13 -12.03 -7.94
N THR A 72 -13.26 -11.64 -8.86
CA THR A 72 -12.17 -12.48 -9.36
C THR A 72 -10.90 -11.66 -9.57
N ALA A 73 -9.75 -12.36 -9.53
CA ALA A 73 -8.47 -11.82 -9.94
C ALA A 73 -7.89 -12.66 -11.08
N ASN A 74 -7.27 -12.01 -12.06
CA ASN A 74 -6.74 -12.64 -13.28
C ASN A 74 -5.42 -11.96 -13.67
N GLY A 75 -4.65 -12.60 -14.57
CA GLY A 75 -3.56 -11.93 -15.26
C GLY A 75 -4.03 -10.92 -16.30
N SER A 76 -3.08 -10.26 -16.94
CA SER A 76 -3.32 -9.17 -17.89
C SER A 76 -4.20 -9.54 -19.09
N ASP A 77 -4.21 -10.82 -19.50
CA ASP A 77 -5.05 -11.32 -20.59
C ASP A 77 -6.46 -11.73 -20.14
N GLY A 78 -6.74 -11.62 -18.84
CA GLY A 78 -8.03 -12.00 -18.24
C GLY A 78 -8.24 -13.50 -18.11
N THR A 79 -7.22 -14.32 -18.29
CA THR A 79 -7.29 -15.79 -18.18
C THR A 79 -6.26 -16.35 -17.20
N SER A 80 -4.97 -16.27 -17.51
CA SER A 80 -3.88 -16.72 -16.64
C SER A 80 -3.03 -15.55 -16.19
N PHE A 81 -2.19 -15.76 -15.18
CA PHE A 81 -1.34 -14.70 -14.65
C PHE A 81 -0.05 -14.47 -15.47
N ASN A 82 0.23 -15.28 -16.50
CA ASN A 82 1.39 -15.13 -17.41
C ASN A 82 2.76 -14.96 -16.71
N GLY A 83 2.98 -15.69 -15.62
CA GLY A 83 4.18 -15.57 -14.81
C GLY A 83 4.01 -14.69 -13.57
N ASN A 84 3.08 -13.74 -13.61
CA ASN A 84 2.63 -13.01 -12.43
C ASN A 84 1.73 -13.90 -11.57
N GLY A 85 1.30 -13.42 -10.41
CA GLY A 85 0.43 -14.21 -9.55
C GLY A 85 -0.13 -13.43 -8.36
N ILE A 86 -0.99 -14.10 -7.63
CA ILE A 86 -1.59 -13.58 -6.41
C ILE A 86 -1.44 -14.57 -5.27
N VAL A 87 -1.36 -14.07 -4.05
CA VAL A 87 -1.34 -14.92 -2.86
C VAL A 87 -2.67 -15.63 -2.71
N GLY A 88 -2.63 -16.97 -2.62
CA GLY A 88 -3.83 -17.77 -2.51
C GLY A 88 -3.53 -19.26 -2.56
N VAL A 89 -4.57 -20.08 -2.43
CA VAL A 89 -4.44 -21.53 -2.35
C VAL A 89 -5.35 -22.25 -3.33
N PRO A 90 -4.89 -23.34 -3.96
CA PRO A 90 -5.75 -24.23 -4.73
C PRO A 90 -6.57 -25.10 -3.77
N ALA A 91 -7.86 -25.29 -4.08
CA ALA A 91 -8.68 -26.24 -3.38
C ALA A 91 -9.81 -26.76 -4.30
N SER A 92 -10.01 -28.08 -4.35
CA SER A 92 -11.09 -28.74 -5.08
C SER A 92 -11.19 -28.35 -6.58
N GLY A 93 -10.04 -28.07 -7.22
CA GLY A 93 -9.98 -27.69 -8.64
C GLY A 93 -10.25 -26.19 -8.90
N PHE A 94 -10.28 -25.37 -7.87
CA PHE A 94 -10.40 -23.92 -7.95
C PHE A 94 -9.24 -23.27 -7.22
N TYR A 95 -9.04 -21.97 -7.46
CA TYR A 95 -8.00 -21.16 -6.86
C TYR A 95 -8.63 -20.03 -6.06
N TYR A 96 -8.28 -19.94 -4.79
CA TYR A 96 -8.86 -18.99 -3.85
C TYR A 96 -7.82 -17.97 -3.41
N PRO A 97 -7.93 -16.72 -3.87
CA PRO A 97 -7.10 -15.61 -3.36
C PRO A 97 -7.27 -15.45 -1.85
N SER A 98 -6.18 -15.30 -1.15
CA SER A 98 -6.20 -15.04 0.29
C SER A 98 -6.58 -13.59 0.55
N ASN A 99 -7.46 -13.38 1.53
CA ASN A 99 -7.70 -12.06 2.12
C ASN A 99 -6.70 -11.89 3.27
N LEU A 100 -5.66 -11.10 3.04
CA LEU A 100 -4.62 -10.84 4.02
C LEU A 100 -5.04 -9.69 4.94
N SER A 101 -4.65 -9.77 6.20
CA SER A 101 -4.74 -8.64 7.12
C SER A 101 -3.54 -7.71 6.92
N ALA A 102 -3.62 -6.47 7.41
CA ALA A 102 -2.44 -5.59 7.48
C ALA A 102 -1.33 -6.24 8.32
N GLY A 103 -0.07 -6.02 7.94
CA GLY A 103 1.09 -6.56 8.63
C GLY A 103 1.51 -7.98 8.21
N VAL A 104 0.89 -8.56 7.18
CA VAL A 104 1.27 -9.88 6.65
C VAL A 104 2.35 -9.73 5.59
N THR A 105 3.41 -10.53 5.69
CA THR A 105 4.50 -10.53 4.70
C THR A 105 4.09 -11.27 3.44
N VAL A 106 4.40 -10.68 2.28
CA VAL A 106 4.30 -11.26 0.94
C VAL A 106 5.71 -11.39 0.37
N ASP A 107 6.14 -12.61 0.07
CA ASP A 107 7.51 -12.94 -0.32
C ASP A 107 7.55 -14.26 -1.14
N ALA A 108 8.76 -14.75 -1.42
CA ALA A 108 9.00 -16.03 -2.10
C ALA A 108 8.45 -17.26 -1.35
N GLY A 109 8.17 -17.17 -0.07
CA GLY A 109 7.55 -18.23 0.75
C GLY A 109 6.03 -18.20 0.72
N SER A 110 5.43 -17.15 0.18
CA SER A 110 3.98 -17.01 0.08
C SER A 110 3.42 -18.00 -0.95
N PRO A 111 2.25 -18.62 -0.70
CA PRO A 111 1.60 -19.47 -1.68
C PRO A 111 1.03 -18.62 -2.83
N ILE A 112 1.62 -18.73 -4.02
CA ILE A 112 1.26 -17.91 -5.18
C ILE A 112 0.46 -18.73 -6.20
N ILE A 113 -0.67 -18.22 -6.63
CA ILE A 113 -1.47 -18.71 -7.75
C ILE A 113 -0.97 -18.03 -9.03
N THR A 114 -0.43 -18.81 -9.98
CA THR A 114 0.14 -18.27 -11.23
C THR A 114 -0.57 -18.79 -12.50
N SER A 115 -1.41 -19.79 -12.38
CA SER A 115 -1.85 -20.58 -13.55
C SER A 115 -3.24 -20.25 -14.05
N GLU A 116 -4.17 -19.87 -13.19
CA GLU A 116 -5.57 -19.66 -13.55
C GLU A 116 -6.19 -18.50 -12.76
N ARG A 117 -7.42 -18.15 -13.10
CA ARG A 117 -8.22 -17.14 -12.39
C ARG A 117 -8.38 -17.51 -10.92
N GLY A 118 -8.18 -16.55 -10.05
CA GLY A 118 -8.51 -16.63 -8.64
C GLY A 118 -9.98 -16.24 -8.39
N ASP A 119 -10.74 -17.14 -7.75
CA ASP A 119 -12.14 -16.91 -7.36
C ASP A 119 -12.19 -16.34 -5.94
N MET A 120 -12.44 -15.03 -5.80
CA MET A 120 -12.50 -14.33 -4.53
C MET A 120 -13.86 -14.53 -3.84
N TYR A 121 -14.95 -14.13 -4.49
CA TYR A 121 -16.30 -14.26 -3.99
C TYR A 121 -17.24 -14.58 -5.16
N VAL A 122 -17.51 -15.86 -5.41
CA VAL A 122 -18.33 -16.35 -6.52
C VAL A 122 -19.50 -17.19 -6.00
N TYR A 123 -20.69 -16.98 -6.51
CA TYR A 123 -21.98 -17.64 -6.17
C TYR A 123 -22.37 -17.50 -4.69
N ALA A 124 -21.93 -18.43 -3.88
CA ALA A 124 -22.08 -18.48 -2.44
C ALA A 124 -20.70 -18.56 -1.80
N CYS A 125 -20.63 -18.40 -0.49
CA CYS A 125 -19.37 -18.54 0.24
C CYS A 125 -18.93 -20.01 0.24
N TYR A 126 -17.97 -20.34 -0.61
CA TYR A 126 -17.29 -21.62 -0.52
C TYR A 126 -16.38 -21.68 0.70
N PRO A 127 -16.13 -22.87 1.29
CA PRO A 127 -15.34 -22.99 2.52
C PRO A 127 -13.93 -22.40 2.46
N ASN A 128 -13.35 -22.27 1.27
CA ASN A 128 -11.99 -21.72 1.08
C ASN A 128 -11.99 -20.26 0.61
N SER A 129 -13.15 -19.68 0.32
CA SER A 129 -13.25 -18.28 -0.07
C SER A 129 -13.14 -17.38 1.13
N GLN A 130 -12.14 -16.50 1.14
CA GLN A 130 -11.84 -15.60 2.26
C GLN A 130 -12.41 -14.18 2.03
N TRP A 131 -12.97 -13.92 0.84
CA TRP A 131 -13.53 -12.63 0.46
C TRP A 131 -15.07 -12.61 0.50
N CYS A 132 -15.66 -13.62 1.12
CA CYS A 132 -17.10 -13.77 1.22
C CYS A 132 -17.73 -12.80 2.22
N GLY A 133 -18.93 -12.32 1.87
CA GLY A 133 -19.69 -11.39 2.70
C GLY A 133 -19.28 -9.95 2.42
N GLU A 134 -19.00 -9.22 3.45
CA GLU A 134 -18.46 -7.86 3.36
C GLU A 134 -17.02 -7.87 3.89
N VAL A 135 -16.08 -7.65 2.99
CA VAL A 135 -14.67 -7.45 3.32
C VAL A 135 -14.38 -5.97 3.12
N ILE A 136 -13.93 -5.33 4.18
CA ILE A 136 -13.51 -3.92 4.18
C ILE A 136 -12.01 -3.89 4.47
N ASP A 137 -11.26 -3.09 3.70
CA ASP A 137 -9.80 -2.95 3.84
C ASP A 137 -9.04 -4.28 3.77
N GLY A 138 -9.51 -5.22 2.92
CA GLY A 138 -8.82 -6.48 2.67
C GLY A 138 -7.61 -6.27 1.77
N PHE A 139 -6.54 -7.04 1.98
CA PHE A 139 -5.34 -6.98 1.15
C PHE A 139 -5.22 -8.22 0.28
N LEU A 140 -5.03 -8.00 -1.03
CA LEU A 140 -4.66 -9.00 -2.02
C LEU A 140 -3.16 -8.91 -2.27
N GLY A 141 -2.39 -9.91 -1.84
CA GLY A 141 -0.96 -9.99 -2.14
C GLY A 141 -0.72 -10.43 -3.58
N ALA A 142 0.34 -9.92 -4.20
CA ALA A 142 0.71 -10.20 -5.57
C ALA A 142 2.21 -10.47 -5.73
N SER A 143 2.57 -11.23 -6.77
CA SER A 143 3.91 -11.31 -7.32
C SER A 143 3.86 -11.01 -8.81
N PHE A 144 4.87 -10.29 -9.34
CA PHE A 144 4.91 -9.92 -10.74
C PHE A 144 6.36 -9.78 -11.23
N ASP A 145 6.53 -9.86 -12.55
CA ASP A 145 7.83 -9.77 -13.19
C ASP A 145 8.12 -8.34 -13.63
N VAL A 146 9.29 -7.85 -13.29
CA VAL A 146 9.85 -6.61 -13.84
C VAL A 146 11.19 -6.94 -14.48
N MET A 147 11.25 -6.94 -15.80
CA MET A 147 12.47 -7.20 -16.58
C MET A 147 13.18 -8.53 -16.21
N GLY A 148 12.42 -9.58 -15.88
CA GLY A 148 12.95 -10.90 -15.53
C GLY A 148 13.27 -11.08 -14.05
N SER A 149 12.88 -10.14 -13.20
CA SER A 149 13.02 -10.21 -11.74
C SER A 149 11.66 -10.22 -11.07
N THR A 150 11.51 -11.04 -10.04
CA THR A 150 10.26 -11.11 -9.26
C THR A 150 10.18 -9.94 -8.29
N HIS A 151 9.01 -9.32 -8.23
CA HIS A 151 8.66 -8.31 -7.25
C HIS A 151 7.39 -8.71 -6.51
N TYR A 152 7.23 -8.22 -5.28
CA TYR A 152 6.05 -8.48 -4.46
C TYR A 152 5.32 -7.17 -4.17
N GLY A 153 3.99 -7.27 -4.16
CA GLY A 153 3.11 -6.13 -3.91
C GLY A 153 1.83 -6.53 -3.20
N TRP A 154 1.03 -5.54 -2.91
CA TRP A 154 -0.31 -5.71 -2.36
C TRP A 154 -1.28 -4.67 -2.94
N VAL A 155 -2.56 -5.04 -3.01
CA VAL A 155 -3.67 -4.14 -3.36
C VAL A 155 -4.67 -4.15 -2.21
N ARG A 156 -5.10 -2.98 -1.73
CA ARG A 156 -6.14 -2.85 -0.71
C ARG A 156 -7.48 -2.52 -1.35
N LEU A 157 -8.50 -3.31 -0.98
CA LEU A 157 -9.81 -3.16 -1.57
C LEU A 157 -10.93 -3.66 -0.64
N ASP A 158 -12.15 -3.16 -0.92
CA ASP A 158 -13.37 -3.72 -0.35
C ASP A 158 -14.04 -4.65 -1.35
N VAL A 159 -14.67 -5.71 -0.85
CA VAL A 159 -15.54 -6.59 -1.64
C VAL A 159 -16.89 -6.69 -0.92
N LEU A 160 -17.92 -6.13 -1.54
CA LEU A 160 -19.25 -6.04 -0.94
C LEU A 160 -20.21 -7.06 -1.56
N SER A 161 -21.10 -7.60 -0.75
CA SER A 161 -22.12 -8.57 -1.18
C SER A 161 -23.19 -7.91 -2.05
N ASN A 162 -23.69 -8.64 -3.04
CA ASN A 162 -24.87 -8.25 -3.82
C ASN A 162 -26.20 -8.63 -3.16
N GLY A 163 -26.16 -9.19 -1.94
CA GLY A 163 -27.33 -9.69 -1.23
C GLY A 163 -27.93 -11.00 -1.77
N ALA A 164 -27.44 -11.52 -2.90
CA ALA A 164 -27.90 -12.75 -3.54
C ALA A 164 -26.86 -13.89 -3.50
N GLY A 165 -25.79 -13.71 -2.69
CA GLY A 165 -24.76 -14.74 -2.49
C GLY A 165 -23.55 -14.60 -3.41
N GLY A 166 -23.31 -13.44 -4.00
CA GLY A 166 -22.11 -13.09 -4.77
C GLY A 166 -21.58 -11.71 -4.45
N ALA A 167 -20.53 -11.29 -5.12
CA ALA A 167 -20.03 -9.93 -5.05
C ALA A 167 -20.90 -8.98 -5.88
N GLY A 168 -21.19 -7.79 -5.34
CA GLY A 168 -21.97 -6.76 -6.02
C GLY A 168 -21.17 -5.52 -6.32
N THR A 169 -20.17 -5.22 -5.48
CA THR A 169 -19.32 -4.03 -5.62
C THR A 169 -17.92 -4.33 -5.13
N MET A 170 -16.93 -3.82 -5.82
CA MET A 170 -15.54 -3.76 -5.37
C MET A 170 -15.11 -2.30 -5.34
N ILE A 171 -14.35 -1.91 -4.32
CA ILE A 171 -13.81 -0.56 -4.16
C ILE A 171 -12.30 -0.69 -3.97
N PHE A 172 -11.54 -0.21 -4.93
CA PHE A 172 -10.07 -0.21 -4.89
C PHE A 172 -9.59 1.10 -4.29
N LYS A 173 -8.67 1.04 -3.36
CA LYS A 173 -8.22 2.19 -2.56
C LYS A 173 -6.78 2.57 -2.87
N ASP A 174 -5.87 1.63 -2.76
CA ASP A 174 -4.44 1.85 -2.97
C ASP A 174 -3.71 0.54 -3.23
N PHE A 175 -2.45 0.64 -3.60
CA PHE A 175 -1.56 -0.48 -3.78
C PHE A 175 -0.09 -0.07 -3.56
N ALA A 176 0.76 -1.05 -3.29
CA ALA A 176 2.19 -0.84 -3.20
C ALA A 176 2.98 -2.08 -3.64
N PHE A 177 4.25 -1.87 -3.97
CA PHE A 177 5.20 -2.95 -4.23
C PHE A 177 6.60 -2.57 -3.74
N ASP A 178 7.46 -3.57 -3.56
CA ASP A 178 8.87 -3.33 -3.31
C ASP A 178 9.65 -3.30 -4.64
N ALA A 179 10.32 -2.19 -4.91
CA ALA A 179 11.11 -2.01 -6.13
C ALA A 179 12.43 -2.78 -6.11
N THR A 180 12.82 -3.37 -4.98
CA THR A 180 13.99 -4.24 -4.87
C THR A 180 13.61 -5.65 -5.31
N PRO A 181 14.29 -6.25 -6.30
CA PRO A 181 14.04 -7.63 -6.72
C PRO A 181 14.06 -8.62 -5.55
N ASP A 182 13.08 -9.53 -5.52
CA ASP A 182 12.92 -10.58 -4.53
C ASP A 182 12.76 -10.10 -3.07
N ALA A 183 12.68 -8.78 -2.84
CA ALA A 183 12.43 -8.25 -1.50
C ALA A 183 10.99 -8.49 -1.05
N ALA A 184 10.83 -8.89 0.21
CA ALA A 184 9.54 -9.05 0.83
C ALA A 184 8.87 -7.70 1.06
N ILE A 185 7.53 -7.64 0.91
CA ILE A 185 6.73 -6.49 1.32
C ILE A 185 5.72 -6.89 2.39
N THR A 186 5.38 -5.97 3.28
CA THR A 186 4.34 -6.17 4.28
C THR A 186 3.04 -5.50 3.81
N THR A 187 1.91 -6.18 3.89
CA THR A 187 0.60 -5.60 3.53
C THR A 187 0.30 -4.36 4.37
N GLY A 188 -0.06 -3.26 3.69
CA GLY A 188 -0.25 -1.96 4.31
C GLY A 188 1.03 -1.16 4.51
N ASP A 189 2.20 -1.69 4.12
CA ASP A 189 3.43 -0.91 4.07
C ASP A 189 3.35 0.08 2.89
N THR A 190 3.47 1.35 3.21
CA THR A 190 3.39 2.47 2.25
C THR A 190 4.77 3.04 1.91
N GLY A 191 5.86 2.37 2.33
CA GLY A 191 7.21 2.89 2.17
C GLY A 191 7.55 4.08 3.06
N LEU A 192 6.56 4.57 3.81
CA LEU A 192 6.77 5.65 4.78
C LEU A 192 7.38 5.12 6.08
N GLY A 193 7.77 3.84 6.09
CA GLY A 193 8.40 3.12 7.20
C GLY A 193 7.50 3.00 8.43
N PHE A 194 7.90 2.21 9.41
CA PHE A 194 7.31 2.19 10.76
C PHE A 194 7.29 3.59 11.43
N SER A 195 7.97 4.58 10.80
CA SER A 195 8.04 5.94 11.27
C SER A 195 6.67 6.61 11.40
N ASP A 196 5.71 6.36 10.53
CA ASP A 196 4.42 7.06 10.62
C ASP A 196 3.55 6.54 11.77
N GLN A 197 3.61 5.26 12.08
CA GLN A 197 2.92 4.69 13.24
C GLN A 197 3.57 5.15 14.57
N VAL A 198 4.90 5.25 14.59
CA VAL A 198 5.66 5.77 15.74
C VAL A 198 5.43 7.28 15.90
N PHE A 199 5.20 8.01 14.80
CA PHE A 199 4.89 9.44 14.80
C PHE A 199 3.39 9.75 14.81
N GLU A 200 2.52 8.77 15.03
CA GLU A 200 1.10 9.03 15.25
C GLU A 200 0.91 9.94 16.47
N GLY A 201 0.12 11.01 16.30
CA GLY A 201 -0.04 12.04 17.33
C GLY A 201 1.15 12.95 17.54
N PHE A 202 2.22 12.83 16.72
CA PHE A 202 3.32 13.80 16.75
C PHE A 202 2.82 15.16 16.25
N ASN A 203 3.05 16.19 17.08
CA ASN A 203 2.69 17.57 16.79
C ASN A 203 3.84 18.51 17.13
N TYR A 204 3.94 19.63 16.40
CA TYR A 204 4.96 20.65 16.63
C TYR A 204 4.45 22.04 16.27
N PHE A 205 4.92 23.04 17.00
CA PHE A 205 4.69 24.45 16.69
C PHE A 205 5.76 25.33 17.33
N VAL A 206 6.00 26.49 16.76
CA VAL A 206 6.83 27.54 17.38
C VAL A 206 5.92 28.56 18.03
N ASP A 207 6.17 28.86 19.29
CA ASP A 207 5.39 29.85 20.03
C ASP A 207 5.93 31.28 19.83
N ALA A 208 5.21 32.25 20.42
CA ALA A 208 5.56 33.66 20.33
C ALA A 208 6.93 34.03 21.01
N ASN A 209 7.48 33.14 21.83
CA ASN A 209 8.76 33.29 22.49
C ASN A 209 9.91 32.65 21.68
N ASN A 210 9.62 32.19 20.46
CA ASN A 210 10.53 31.42 19.61
C ASN A 210 10.96 30.08 20.25
N ALA A 211 10.09 29.47 21.04
CA ALA A 211 10.32 28.14 21.53
C ALA A 211 9.59 27.12 20.63
N LEU A 212 10.33 26.13 20.11
CA LEU A 212 9.77 24.98 19.39
C LEU A 212 9.22 24.01 20.42
N ASN A 213 7.91 23.80 20.37
CA ASN A 213 7.20 22.84 21.19
C ASN A 213 6.98 21.56 20.36
N LEU A 214 7.38 20.42 20.92
CA LEU A 214 7.23 19.08 20.34
C LEU A 214 6.36 18.24 21.27
N SER A 215 5.46 17.45 20.72
CA SER A 215 4.68 16.46 21.47
C SER A 215 4.43 15.22 20.62
N ALA A 216 4.41 14.05 21.24
CA ALA A 216 4.15 12.76 20.64
C ALA A 216 3.41 11.85 21.60
N THR A 217 2.82 10.76 21.13
CA THR A 217 2.24 9.72 21.99
C THR A 217 3.31 8.77 22.54
N THR A 218 4.40 8.59 21.82
CA THR A 218 5.56 7.77 22.18
C THR A 218 6.74 8.67 22.64
N SER A 219 7.60 8.17 23.53
CA SER A 219 8.79 8.90 24.01
C SER A 219 9.74 9.20 22.85
N MET A 220 10.15 10.46 22.73
CA MET A 220 11.15 10.89 21.76
C MET A 220 12.55 10.62 22.29
N ASP A 221 13.47 10.17 21.43
CA ASP A 221 14.87 9.86 21.78
C ASP A 221 15.78 11.07 21.60
N ASN A 222 15.63 11.77 20.47
CA ASN A 222 16.50 12.88 20.09
C ASN A 222 15.82 13.88 19.18
N VAL A 223 16.29 15.13 19.18
CA VAL A 223 15.98 16.16 18.18
C VAL A 223 17.27 16.78 17.66
N THR A 224 17.41 16.84 16.35
CA THR A 224 18.47 17.57 15.64
C THR A 224 17.87 18.68 14.80
N ILE A 225 18.48 19.87 14.84
CA ILE A 225 18.01 21.02 14.07
C ILE A 225 19.13 21.52 13.18
N HIS A 226 18.82 21.66 11.88
CA HIS A 226 19.74 22.18 10.87
C HIS A 226 19.19 23.48 10.26
N ASN A 227 20.06 24.38 9.93
CA ASN A 227 19.69 25.53 9.11
C ASN A 227 19.65 25.16 7.62
N VAL A 228 19.21 26.08 6.75
CA VAL A 228 19.11 25.85 5.30
C VAL A 228 20.44 25.58 4.59
N LEU A 229 21.58 25.84 5.23
CA LEU A 229 22.91 25.51 4.73
C LEU A 229 23.36 24.10 5.14
N GLY A 230 22.52 23.34 5.86
CA GLY A 230 22.83 22.01 6.37
C GLY A 230 23.70 22.00 7.63
N GLN A 231 23.94 23.14 8.24
CA GLN A 231 24.71 23.21 9.48
C GLN A 231 23.79 22.80 10.66
N GLN A 232 24.25 21.86 11.47
CA GLN A 232 23.58 21.46 12.69
C GLN A 232 23.72 22.58 13.73
N VAL A 233 22.60 23.12 14.21
CA VAL A 233 22.56 24.24 15.17
C VAL A 233 22.14 23.80 16.57
N ILE A 234 21.37 22.68 16.65
CA ILE A 234 20.94 22.06 17.90
C ILE A 234 20.98 20.53 17.72
N ASP A 235 21.48 19.85 18.76
CA ASP A 235 21.38 18.41 18.93
C ASP A 235 21.07 18.13 20.40
N ARG A 236 19.95 17.50 20.69
CA ARG A 236 19.49 17.33 22.04
C ARG A 236 18.78 15.99 22.22
N ALA A 237 19.30 15.17 23.13
CA ALA A 237 18.59 14.00 23.60
C ALA A 237 17.32 14.42 24.35
N ILE A 238 16.23 13.70 24.10
CA ILE A 238 14.92 13.86 24.73
C ILE A 238 14.58 12.50 25.39
N ASP A 239 13.99 12.57 26.57
CA ASP A 239 13.47 11.40 27.27
C ASP A 239 12.08 11.77 27.76
N GLY A 240 11.09 11.58 26.86
CA GLY A 240 9.70 11.90 27.16
C GLY A 240 8.87 12.22 25.92
N THR A 241 7.55 12.29 26.14
CA THR A 241 6.55 12.51 25.08
C THR A 241 6.37 14.00 24.73
N SER A 242 7.10 14.90 25.38
CA SER A 242 7.06 16.34 25.07
C SER A 242 8.42 16.99 25.30
N ALA A 243 8.74 17.99 24.49
CA ALA A 243 9.95 18.78 24.62
C ALA A 243 9.72 20.23 24.19
N VAL A 244 10.46 21.13 24.82
CA VAL A 244 10.51 22.55 24.43
C VAL A 244 11.96 22.90 24.11
N ILE A 245 12.21 23.39 22.90
CA ILE A 245 13.52 23.74 22.39
C ILE A 245 13.56 25.25 22.15
N ASP A 246 14.44 25.96 22.86
CA ASP A 246 14.59 27.40 22.69
C ASP A 246 15.35 27.69 21.38
N LEU A 247 14.71 28.41 20.47
CA LEU A 247 15.28 28.92 19.22
C LEU A 247 15.62 30.40 19.28
N SER A 248 15.48 31.09 20.43
CA SER A 248 15.65 32.53 20.56
C SER A 248 17.05 33.01 20.18
N ALA A 249 18.07 32.17 20.37
CA ALA A 249 19.45 32.44 19.98
C ALA A 249 19.75 32.24 18.48
N GLN A 250 18.83 31.62 17.74
CA GLN A 250 19.01 31.33 16.32
C GLN A 250 18.56 32.51 15.46
N GLN A 251 19.05 32.66 14.24
CA GLN A 251 18.60 33.68 13.30
C GLN A 251 17.17 33.38 12.80
N SER A 252 16.40 34.42 12.43
CA SER A 252 15.09 34.22 11.79
C SER A 252 15.29 33.56 10.45
N GLY A 253 14.51 32.50 10.19
CA GLY A 253 14.61 31.72 8.96
C GLY A 253 13.97 30.34 9.05
N LEU A 254 14.17 29.57 8.01
CA LEU A 254 13.71 28.18 7.91
C LEU A 254 14.74 27.24 8.55
N TYR A 255 14.24 26.27 9.31
CA TYR A 255 15.01 25.21 9.93
C TYR A 255 14.41 23.86 9.58
N LEU A 256 15.27 22.85 9.45
CA LEU A 256 14.90 21.43 9.33
C LEU A 256 15.08 20.79 10.70
N VAL A 257 13.99 20.32 11.28
CA VAL A 257 13.96 19.67 12.58
C VAL A 257 13.74 18.19 12.37
N THR A 258 14.72 17.37 12.73
CA THR A 258 14.63 15.91 12.69
C THR A 258 14.41 15.39 14.10
N VAL A 259 13.32 14.71 14.33
CA VAL A 259 12.97 14.05 15.60
C VAL A 259 13.14 12.56 15.44
N THR A 260 13.76 11.91 16.41
CA THR A 260 13.93 10.46 16.47
C THR A 260 13.03 9.90 17.55
N ILE A 261 12.24 8.86 17.22
CA ILE A 261 11.40 8.11 18.13
C ILE A 261 11.58 6.61 17.81
N GLU A 262 11.97 5.81 18.79
CA GLU A 262 12.22 4.36 18.64
C GLU A 262 13.14 4.03 17.45
N GLY A 263 14.18 4.89 17.24
CA GLY A 263 15.12 4.75 16.13
C GLY A 263 14.61 5.26 14.77
N SER A 264 13.31 5.51 14.62
CA SER A 264 12.71 6.11 13.42
C SER A 264 12.89 7.63 13.42
N GLN A 265 13.07 8.23 12.24
CA GLN A 265 13.31 9.67 12.09
C GLN A 265 12.23 10.35 11.26
N LYS A 266 11.78 11.52 11.72
CA LYS A 266 10.88 12.41 10.97
C LYS A 266 11.44 13.81 10.91
N THR A 267 11.56 14.35 9.69
CA THR A 267 12.04 15.73 9.48
C THR A 267 10.88 16.65 9.13
N VAL A 268 10.75 17.73 9.87
CA VAL A 268 9.73 18.77 9.65
C VAL A 268 10.39 20.13 9.40
N LYS A 269 9.68 21.01 8.68
CA LYS A 269 10.11 22.38 8.41
C LYS A 269 9.51 23.32 9.44
N VAL A 270 10.36 24.14 10.06
CA VAL A 270 9.98 25.10 11.09
C VAL A 270 10.50 26.47 10.68
N VAL A 271 9.69 27.49 10.85
CA VAL A 271 10.08 28.88 10.65
C VAL A 271 10.19 29.57 12.01
N ARG A 272 11.33 30.21 12.26
CA ARG A 272 11.57 31.02 13.42
C ARG A 272 11.52 32.49 13.06
#